data_427246641ea59d518af4594266f402be
#
_entry.id   427246641ea59d518af4594266f402be
#
_cell.length_a   1.000
_cell.length_b   1.000
_cell.length_c   1.000
_cell.angle_alpha   90.00
_cell.angle_beta   90.00
_cell.angle_gamma   90.00
#
_symmetry.space_group_name_H-M   'P 1'
#
loop_
_entity.id
_entity.type
_entity.pdbx_description
1 polymer ?
#
loop_
_entity_poly.entity_id
_entity_poly.type
_entity_poly.pdbx_seq_one_letter_code
_entity_poly.pdbx_strand_id
1 'polypeptide(L)'
;HTAAGRVFGPGGAYAERVYLDTWYVIGPFAGKGDESMQAGYPPEDDVDLDAVYPGPEGRTLTWRFTSRGFYPFIPPDRREDAVYYAYTELRVDEDLDAWLAIAADDDSMMWIDERLVWVSARGDKPWYHPPYYLRDELVGSLSLTEGQRRVHLTAGVHRLLFKLYNDSG
;
A
#
# COMPACT_ATOMS: atom_id res chain seq x y z
N HIS A 1 -0.72 -1.19 17.43
CA HIS A 1 -1.74 -0.63 16.58
C HIS A 1 -2.81 -1.67 16.35
N THR A 2 -3.94 -1.50 16.94
CA THR A 2 -5.13 -2.21 16.48
C THR A 2 -5.37 -1.63 15.09
N ALA A 3 -5.35 -2.46 14.06
CA ALA A 3 -5.71 -1.97 12.74
C ALA A 3 -7.10 -1.35 12.85
N ALA A 4 -7.17 -0.04 12.91
CA ALA A 4 -8.42 0.69 12.89
C ALA A 4 -8.94 0.73 11.46
N GLY A 5 -8.92 -0.43 10.81
CA GLY A 5 -9.47 -0.60 9.50
C GLY A 5 -10.99 -0.68 9.56
N ARG A 6 -11.63 -0.39 8.47
CA ARG A 6 -13.07 -0.61 8.35
C ARG A 6 -13.38 -2.08 8.31
N VAL A 7 -14.11 -2.55 9.29
CA VAL A 7 -14.68 -3.89 9.28
C VAL A 7 -16.06 -3.79 8.65
N PHE A 8 -16.25 -4.46 7.54
CA PHE A 8 -17.58 -4.64 6.97
C PHE A 8 -18.27 -5.79 7.68
N GLY A 9 -19.50 -5.55 8.12
CA GLY A 9 -20.26 -6.49 8.94
C GLY A 9 -20.49 -7.85 8.30
N PRO A 10 -20.96 -8.83 9.06
CA PRO A 10 -21.15 -10.20 8.59
C PRO A 10 -22.16 -10.28 7.45
N GLY A 11 -21.89 -11.12 6.47
CA GLY A 11 -22.84 -11.52 5.46
C GLY A 11 -22.87 -10.64 4.22
N GLY A 12 -21.78 -10.34 3.59
CA GLY A 12 -21.70 -9.70 2.28
C GLY A 12 -20.39 -9.98 1.60
N ALA A 13 -20.20 -9.47 0.38
CA ALA A 13 -18.96 -9.64 -0.38
C ALA A 13 -17.71 -9.10 0.34
N TYR A 14 -17.90 -8.29 1.37
CA TYR A 14 -16.85 -7.65 2.16
C TYR A 14 -16.84 -8.09 3.63
N ALA A 15 -17.61 -9.11 3.98
CA ALA A 15 -17.59 -9.69 5.31
C ALA A 15 -16.16 -10.12 5.67
N GLU A 16 -15.77 -9.87 6.92
CA GLU A 16 -14.45 -10.24 7.46
C GLU A 16 -13.25 -9.51 6.81
N ARG A 17 -13.47 -8.49 5.98
CA ARG A 17 -12.38 -7.67 5.44
C ARG A 17 -12.04 -6.53 6.38
N VAL A 18 -10.75 -6.35 6.60
CA VAL A 18 -10.18 -5.19 7.29
C VAL A 18 -9.39 -4.37 6.29
N TYR A 19 -9.74 -3.11 6.14
CA TYR A 19 -8.94 -2.17 5.34
C TYR A 19 -7.94 -1.47 6.23
N LEU A 20 -6.67 -1.56 5.85
CA LEU A 20 -5.61 -0.83 6.54
C LEU A 20 -5.62 0.61 6.03
N ASP A 21 -6.10 1.53 6.83
CA ASP A 21 -6.32 2.93 6.47
C ASP A 21 -5.43 3.91 7.25
N THR A 22 -4.55 3.40 8.09
CA THR A 22 -3.61 4.18 8.90
C THR A 22 -2.17 3.83 8.55
N TRP A 23 -1.42 4.82 8.10
CA TRP A 23 -0.08 4.65 7.59
C TRP A 23 0.83 5.81 7.95
N TYR A 24 2.12 5.54 8.10
CA TYR A 24 3.16 6.54 7.91
C TYR A 24 3.56 6.52 6.44
N VAL A 25 3.59 7.67 5.79
CA VAL A 25 3.88 7.78 4.37
C VAL A 25 5.06 8.70 4.15
N ILE A 26 5.95 8.32 3.25
CA ILE A 26 7.08 9.12 2.81
C ILE A 26 7.19 9.10 1.28
N GLY A 27 7.63 10.21 0.73
CA GLY A 27 7.81 10.47 -0.69
C GLY A 27 7.36 11.88 -1.03
N PRO A 28 7.47 12.28 -2.30
CA PRO A 28 7.94 11.49 -3.44
C PRO A 28 9.48 11.37 -3.50
N PHE A 29 9.99 10.17 -3.66
CA PHE A 29 11.35 9.95 -4.15
C PHE A 29 11.32 10.04 -5.67
N ALA A 30 12.40 10.52 -6.28
CA ALA A 30 12.51 10.55 -7.73
C ALA A 30 12.57 9.11 -8.27
N GLY A 31 11.74 8.81 -9.25
CA GLY A 31 11.70 7.53 -9.93
C GLY A 31 11.22 7.72 -11.36
N LYS A 32 11.63 6.85 -12.26
CA LYS A 32 11.16 6.88 -13.63
C LYS A 32 11.12 5.47 -14.22
N GLY A 33 9.94 5.11 -14.69
CA GLY A 33 9.71 3.83 -15.36
C GLY A 33 9.99 2.62 -14.46
N ASP A 34 10.09 1.49 -15.11
CA ASP A 34 10.23 0.17 -14.50
C ASP A 34 11.43 0.02 -13.56
N GLU A 35 12.50 0.75 -13.82
CA GLU A 35 13.71 0.71 -13.01
C GLU A 35 13.44 1.20 -11.57
N SER A 36 12.47 2.09 -11.39
CA SER A 36 12.10 2.63 -10.08
C SER A 36 11.57 1.57 -9.12
N MET A 37 10.91 0.54 -9.63
CA MET A 37 10.42 -0.55 -8.79
C MET A 37 11.55 -1.46 -8.30
N GLN A 38 12.63 -1.56 -9.07
CA GLN A 38 13.79 -2.38 -8.72
C GLN A 38 14.88 -1.60 -7.99
N ALA A 39 14.88 -0.28 -8.11
CA ALA A 39 15.80 0.58 -7.37
C ALA A 39 15.51 0.50 -5.87
N GLY A 40 16.55 0.30 -5.06
CA GLY A 40 16.45 0.40 -3.61
C GLY A 40 16.39 1.86 -3.16
N TYR A 41 15.52 2.16 -2.21
CA TYR A 41 15.43 3.45 -1.53
C TYR A 41 15.59 3.25 -0.03
N PRO A 42 16.00 4.29 0.72
CA PRO A 42 16.33 4.14 2.14
C PRO A 42 15.29 3.41 3.01
N PRO A 43 13.97 3.56 2.81
CA PRO A 43 12.99 2.82 3.60
C PRO A 43 13.01 1.28 3.43
N GLU A 44 13.65 0.78 2.38
CA GLU A 44 13.80 -0.67 2.18
C GLU A 44 14.94 -1.25 3.03
N ASP A 45 15.94 -0.42 3.37
CA ASP A 45 17.06 -0.83 4.22
C ASP A 45 16.65 -0.81 5.71
N ASP A 46 15.99 0.26 6.12
CA ASP A 46 15.46 0.42 7.49
C ASP A 46 14.32 1.45 7.51
N VAL A 47 13.29 1.17 8.29
CA VAL A 47 12.19 2.09 8.54
C VAL A 47 12.47 2.87 9.81
N ASP A 48 13.13 4.00 9.66
CA ASP A 48 13.30 5.00 10.72
C ASP A 48 12.30 6.14 10.53
N LEU A 49 11.28 6.21 11.37
CA LEU A 49 10.21 7.19 11.27
C LEU A 49 10.65 8.62 11.60
N ASP A 50 11.79 8.79 12.25
CA ASP A 50 12.38 10.09 12.57
C ASP A 50 13.40 10.54 11.51
N ALA A 51 13.73 9.67 10.57
CA ALA A 51 14.71 9.95 9.52
C ALA A 51 14.24 11.05 8.57
N VAL A 52 15.23 11.76 8.05
CA VAL A 52 15.08 12.84 7.09
C VAL A 52 15.90 12.52 5.85
N TYR A 53 15.25 12.47 4.70
CA TYR A 53 15.92 12.12 3.45
C TYR A 53 15.91 13.27 2.44
N PRO A 54 16.89 13.36 1.56
CA PRO A 54 16.84 14.29 0.44
C PRO A 54 15.78 13.83 -0.57
N GLY A 55 14.96 14.75 -0.98
CA GLY A 55 13.95 14.56 -2.03
C GLY A 55 14.30 15.30 -3.32
N PRO A 56 13.47 15.13 -4.36
CA PRO A 56 13.65 15.86 -5.61
C PRO A 56 13.55 17.36 -5.41
N GLU A 57 14.23 18.12 -6.29
CA GLU A 57 14.21 19.59 -6.30
C GLU A 57 14.68 20.25 -4.99
N GLY A 58 15.58 19.59 -4.25
CA GLY A 58 16.10 20.09 -2.97
C GLY A 58 15.11 19.99 -1.81
N ARG A 59 14.04 19.27 -1.97
CA ARG A 59 13.07 19.02 -0.89
C ARG A 59 13.63 18.11 0.17
N THR A 60 13.06 18.20 1.34
CA THR A 60 13.31 17.27 2.45
C THR A 60 12.10 16.36 2.59
N LEU A 61 12.33 15.06 2.64
CA LEU A 61 11.32 14.05 2.85
C LEU A 61 11.34 13.57 4.30
N THR A 62 10.18 13.53 4.92
CA THR A 62 9.96 12.99 6.25
C THR A 62 8.72 12.12 6.24
N TRP A 63 8.68 11.14 7.14
CA TRP A 63 7.49 10.34 7.35
C TRP A 63 6.34 11.19 7.88
N ARG A 64 5.16 10.99 7.33
CA ARG A 64 3.94 11.68 7.73
C ARG A 64 2.87 10.67 8.10
N PHE A 65 2.38 10.77 9.32
CA PHE A 65 1.24 9.97 9.71
C PHE A 65 -0.01 10.40 8.95
N THR A 66 -0.76 9.44 8.46
CA THR A 66 -2.03 9.66 7.80
C THR A 66 -3.04 8.60 8.21
N SER A 67 -4.26 9.04 8.41
CA SER A 67 -5.41 8.18 8.65
C SER A 67 -6.52 8.65 7.72
N ARG A 68 -6.93 7.79 6.83
CA ARG A 68 -7.98 8.08 5.87
C ARG A 68 -9.15 7.15 6.11
N GLY A 69 -10.31 7.73 6.34
CA GLY A 69 -11.53 6.94 6.57
C GLY A 69 -12.17 6.41 5.29
N PHE A 70 -11.49 6.46 4.15
CA PHE A 70 -12.01 5.98 2.87
C PHE A 70 -10.88 5.47 1.97
N TYR A 71 -11.27 4.70 1.00
CA TYR A 71 -10.43 4.08 -0.01
C TYR A 71 -10.78 4.66 -1.39
N PRO A 72 -9.86 4.83 -2.35
CA PRO A 72 -8.44 4.51 -2.31
C PRO A 72 -7.62 5.48 -1.46
N PHE A 73 -6.47 4.99 -1.00
CA PHE A 73 -5.49 5.81 -0.32
C PHE A 73 -4.62 6.56 -1.33
N ILE A 74 -4.55 7.88 -1.22
CA ILE A 74 -3.74 8.75 -2.09
C ILE A 74 -2.64 9.37 -1.25
N PRO A 75 -1.35 9.20 -1.63
CA PRO A 75 -0.24 9.83 -0.94
C PRO A 75 -0.36 11.36 -0.94
N PRO A 76 0.10 12.06 0.11
CA PRO A 76 0.26 13.50 0.05
C PRO A 76 1.32 13.88 -1.01
N ASP A 77 1.17 15.05 -1.61
CA ASP A 77 2.09 15.53 -2.66
C ASP A 77 2.22 14.58 -3.87
N ARG A 78 1.10 14.05 -4.37
CA ARG A 78 1.07 13.15 -5.52
C ARG A 78 1.78 13.77 -6.72
N ARG A 79 2.73 13.03 -7.28
CA ARG A 79 3.48 13.38 -8.48
C ARG A 79 3.61 12.18 -9.40
N GLU A 80 3.70 12.46 -10.67
CA GLU A 80 4.10 11.50 -11.69
C GLU A 80 5.60 11.20 -11.58
N ASP A 81 6.05 10.08 -12.13
CA ASP A 81 7.44 9.63 -12.09
C ASP A 81 8.01 9.60 -10.65
N ALA A 82 7.25 9.06 -9.71
CA ALA A 82 7.59 9.14 -8.29
C ALA A 82 7.36 7.84 -7.52
N VAL A 83 8.22 7.60 -6.53
CA VAL A 83 8.12 6.47 -5.61
C VAL A 83 7.72 6.95 -4.23
N TYR A 84 6.78 6.23 -3.63
CA TYR A 84 6.31 6.46 -2.27
C TYR A 84 6.42 5.19 -1.45
N TYR A 85 6.57 5.36 -0.15
CA TYR A 85 6.48 4.27 0.81
C TYR A 85 5.38 4.54 1.82
N ALA A 86 4.70 3.48 2.21
CA ALA A 86 3.76 3.50 3.31
C ALA A 86 4.13 2.39 4.31
N TYR A 87 4.22 2.74 5.58
CA TYR A 87 4.55 1.85 6.67
C TYR A 87 3.44 1.82 7.71
N THR A 88 3.11 0.62 8.17
CA THR A 88 2.22 0.44 9.32
C THR A 88 2.58 -0.82 10.09
N GLU A 89 2.07 -0.93 11.31
CA GLU A 89 2.17 -2.13 12.13
C GLU A 89 0.80 -2.75 12.32
N LEU A 90 0.73 -4.05 12.11
CA LEU A 90 -0.45 -4.86 12.33
C LEU A 90 -0.22 -5.78 13.53
N ARG A 91 -1.06 -5.65 14.53
CA ARG A 91 -1.06 -6.58 15.65
C ARG A 91 -2.14 -7.63 15.46
N VAL A 92 -1.75 -8.89 15.61
CA VAL A 92 -2.67 -10.03 15.67
C VAL A 92 -2.55 -10.70 17.04
N ASP A 93 -3.68 -11.10 17.62
CA ASP A 93 -3.72 -11.65 18.98
C ASP A 93 -3.47 -13.16 19.00
N GLU A 94 -3.64 -13.83 17.89
CA GLU A 94 -3.43 -15.28 17.70
C GLU A 94 -2.89 -15.54 16.27
N ASP A 95 -2.33 -16.74 16.08
CA ASP A 95 -1.86 -17.15 14.75
C ASP A 95 -3.01 -17.15 13.76
N LEU A 96 -2.80 -16.51 12.62
CA LEU A 96 -3.84 -16.23 11.63
C LEU A 96 -3.36 -16.51 10.21
N ASP A 97 -4.14 -17.28 9.47
CA ASP A 97 -4.05 -17.36 8.02
C ASP A 97 -4.97 -16.30 7.40
N ALA A 98 -4.42 -15.38 6.67
CA ALA A 98 -5.16 -14.28 6.04
C ALA A 98 -4.94 -14.22 4.54
N TRP A 99 -5.88 -13.61 3.83
CA TRP A 99 -5.72 -13.20 2.45
C TRP A 99 -5.41 -11.71 2.40
N LEU A 100 -4.21 -11.39 1.95
CA LEU A 100 -3.81 -10.03 1.68
C LEU A 100 -4.27 -9.65 0.28
N ALA A 101 -5.17 -8.69 0.17
CA ALA A 101 -5.64 -8.14 -1.09
C ALA A 101 -4.99 -6.78 -1.32
N ILE A 102 -4.33 -6.61 -2.45
CA ILE A 102 -3.56 -5.41 -2.78
C ILE A 102 -4.00 -4.88 -4.13
N ALA A 103 -4.05 -3.57 -4.23
CA ALA A 103 -4.21 -2.83 -5.47
C ALA A 103 -3.42 -1.53 -5.39
N ALA A 104 -2.79 -1.15 -6.47
CA ALA A 104 -2.08 0.11 -6.61
C ALA A 104 -2.18 0.64 -8.03
N ASP A 105 -2.14 1.91 -8.16
CA ASP A 105 -2.06 2.63 -9.40
C ASP A 105 -0.79 3.48 -9.34
N ASP A 106 0.31 3.18 -10.04
CA ASP A 106 0.50 2.09 -11.02
C ASP A 106 1.05 0.79 -10.42
N ASP A 107 2.33 0.75 -10.04
CA ASP A 107 3.01 -0.46 -9.59
C ASP A 107 3.29 -0.46 -8.10
N SER A 108 3.36 -1.66 -7.51
CA SER A 108 3.59 -1.80 -6.07
C SER A 108 4.40 -3.03 -5.68
N MET A 109 5.05 -2.91 -4.53
CA MET A 109 5.63 -4.03 -3.79
C MET A 109 5.22 -3.95 -2.33
N MET A 110 5.20 -5.08 -1.63
CA MET A 110 4.91 -5.12 -0.21
C MET A 110 5.76 -6.14 0.51
N TRP A 111 6.27 -5.73 1.65
CA TRP A 111 7.00 -6.58 2.60
C TRP A 111 6.20 -6.71 3.89
N ILE A 112 6.25 -7.88 4.48
CA ILE A 112 5.82 -8.16 5.85
C ILE A 112 7.02 -8.72 6.60
N ASP A 113 7.43 -8.06 7.68
CA ASP A 113 8.59 -8.45 8.49
C ASP A 113 9.84 -8.65 7.60
N GLU A 114 10.15 -7.65 6.75
CA GLU A 114 11.26 -7.63 5.80
C GLU A 114 11.16 -8.67 4.66
N ARG A 115 10.14 -9.52 4.67
CA ARG A 115 9.93 -10.51 3.62
C ARG A 115 9.04 -9.97 2.52
N LEU A 116 9.54 -9.95 1.28
CA LEU A 116 8.75 -9.58 0.12
C LEU A 116 7.61 -10.59 -0.10
N VAL A 117 6.36 -10.11 -0.01
CA VAL A 117 5.15 -10.93 -0.15
C VAL A 117 4.34 -10.60 -1.40
N TRP A 118 4.56 -9.41 -1.97
CA TRP A 118 3.82 -8.94 -3.12
C TRP A 118 4.72 -8.17 -4.09
N VAL A 119 4.51 -8.42 -5.36
CA VAL A 119 5.00 -7.61 -6.48
C VAL A 119 3.84 -7.44 -7.45
N SER A 120 3.57 -6.22 -7.86
CA SER A 120 2.56 -5.89 -8.85
C SER A 120 2.80 -6.64 -10.15
N ALA A 121 1.74 -7.17 -10.73
CA ALA A 121 1.79 -7.67 -12.10
C ALA A 121 1.79 -6.45 -13.02
N ARG A 122 2.90 -6.20 -13.68
CA ARG A 122 3.03 -5.13 -14.66
C ARG A 122 2.10 -5.35 -15.84
N GLY A 123 1.57 -4.28 -16.38
CA GLY A 123 0.76 -4.30 -17.58
C GLY A 123 -0.72 -4.39 -17.27
N ASP A 124 -1.35 -5.39 -17.80
CA ASP A 124 -2.79 -5.54 -17.90
C ASP A 124 -3.48 -5.76 -16.53
N LYS A 125 -3.76 -4.68 -15.82
CA LYS A 125 -4.43 -4.75 -14.52
C LYS A 125 -5.94 -4.89 -14.70
N PRO A 126 -6.62 -5.79 -13.95
CA PRO A 126 -8.05 -6.06 -14.14
C PRO A 126 -8.95 -4.84 -14.02
N TRP A 127 -8.58 -3.83 -13.27
CA TRP A 127 -9.41 -2.64 -13.12
C TRP A 127 -9.25 -1.59 -14.22
N TYR A 128 -8.26 -1.70 -15.09
CA TYR A 128 -8.14 -0.86 -16.27
C TYR A 128 -9.10 -1.26 -17.39
N HIS A 129 -9.75 -2.42 -17.28
CA HIS A 129 -10.69 -2.90 -18.28
C HIS A 129 -12.14 -2.60 -17.93
N PRO A 130 -12.96 -2.21 -18.92
CA PRO A 130 -14.41 -2.24 -18.74
C PRO A 130 -14.86 -3.65 -18.28
N PRO A 131 -15.79 -3.78 -17.35
CA PRO A 131 -16.75 -2.77 -16.89
C PRO A 131 -16.38 -2.01 -15.60
N TYR A 132 -15.16 -2.05 -15.12
CA TYR A 132 -14.81 -1.38 -13.85
C TYR A 132 -15.12 0.11 -13.85
N TYR A 133 -14.79 0.81 -14.92
CA TYR A 133 -15.06 2.23 -15.07
C TYR A 133 -16.55 2.59 -15.18
N LEU A 134 -17.41 1.60 -15.38
CA LEU A 134 -18.84 1.77 -15.49
C LEU A 134 -19.61 1.44 -14.20
N ARG A 135 -18.90 1.04 -13.15
CA ARG A 135 -19.51 0.72 -11.86
C ARG A 135 -19.58 1.97 -10.98
N ASP A 136 -20.48 1.92 -10.01
CA ASP A 136 -20.48 2.86 -8.91
C ASP A 136 -19.08 2.97 -8.32
N GLU A 137 -18.54 4.20 -8.27
CA GLU A 137 -17.15 4.45 -7.88
C GLU A 137 -16.79 3.85 -6.52
N LEU A 138 -17.72 3.92 -5.56
CA LEU A 138 -17.49 3.36 -4.23
C LEU A 138 -17.39 1.85 -4.28
N VAL A 139 -18.29 1.17 -4.96
CA VAL A 139 -18.29 -0.29 -5.10
C VAL A 139 -17.11 -0.74 -5.92
N GLY A 140 -16.77 -0.02 -6.98
CA GLY A 140 -15.57 -0.25 -7.78
C GLY A 140 -14.31 -0.18 -6.93
N SER A 141 -14.11 0.91 -6.20
CA SER A 141 -12.95 1.13 -5.33
C SER A 141 -12.79 0.05 -4.27
N LEU A 142 -13.89 -0.35 -3.63
CA LEU A 142 -13.86 -1.39 -2.59
C LEU A 142 -13.57 -2.79 -3.14
N SER A 143 -13.78 -3.00 -4.42
CA SER A 143 -13.58 -4.29 -5.09
C SER A 143 -12.25 -4.38 -5.82
N LEU A 144 -11.54 -3.26 -5.98
CA LEU A 144 -10.27 -3.23 -6.69
C LEU A 144 -9.24 -4.09 -5.98
N THR A 145 -8.68 -5.01 -6.74
CA THR A 145 -7.51 -5.80 -6.31
C THR A 145 -6.78 -6.32 -7.54
N GLU A 146 -5.47 -6.17 -7.56
CA GLU A 146 -4.61 -6.81 -8.55
C GLU A 146 -4.49 -8.30 -8.30
N GLY A 147 -4.67 -8.70 -7.06
CA GLY A 147 -4.55 -10.07 -6.64
C GLY A 147 -4.58 -10.23 -5.14
N GLN A 148 -4.43 -11.47 -4.76
CA GLN A 148 -4.44 -11.85 -3.35
C GLN A 148 -3.27 -12.76 -3.06
N ARG A 149 -2.71 -12.64 -1.86
CA ARG A 149 -1.67 -13.52 -1.34
C ARG A 149 -2.12 -14.10 0.00
N ARG A 150 -2.01 -15.39 0.13
CA ARG A 150 -2.17 -16.02 1.44
C ARG A 150 -0.91 -15.76 2.26
N VAL A 151 -1.10 -15.24 3.45
CA VAL A 151 -0.05 -14.99 4.43
C VAL A 151 -0.40 -15.67 5.75
N HIS A 152 0.60 -16.19 6.42
CA HIS A 152 0.49 -16.67 7.77
C HIS A 152 1.12 -15.64 8.69
N LEU A 153 0.35 -15.13 9.64
CA LEU A 153 0.78 -14.18 10.65
C LEU A 153 0.75 -14.88 12.00
N THR A 154 1.87 -14.87 12.69
CA THR A 154 1.93 -15.39 14.07
C THR A 154 1.37 -14.36 15.05
N ALA A 155 0.96 -14.78 16.23
CA ALA A 155 0.56 -13.84 17.26
C ALA A 155 1.68 -12.84 17.56
N GLY A 156 1.38 -11.55 17.50
CA GLY A 156 2.37 -10.49 17.71
C GLY A 156 2.14 -9.25 16.86
N VAL A 157 3.21 -8.48 16.67
CA VAL A 157 3.22 -7.30 15.83
C VAL A 157 3.99 -7.61 14.54
N HIS A 158 3.37 -7.30 13.42
CA HIS A 158 3.95 -7.43 12.09
C HIS A 158 4.18 -6.06 11.48
N ARG A 159 5.34 -5.87 10.87
CA ARG A 159 5.75 -4.64 10.20
C ARG A 159 5.39 -4.76 8.72
N LEU A 160 4.59 -3.84 8.22
CA LEU A 160 4.15 -3.80 6.82
C LEU A 160 4.78 -2.59 6.14
N LEU A 161 5.59 -2.83 5.13
CA LEU A 161 6.14 -1.79 4.26
C LEU A 161 5.58 -1.97 2.85
N PHE A 162 5.01 -0.92 2.31
CA PHE A 162 4.44 -0.87 0.98
C PHE A 162 5.18 0.17 0.14
N LYS A 163 5.59 -0.21 -1.05
CA LYS A 163 6.19 0.65 -2.07
C LYS A 163 5.20 0.86 -3.18
N LEU A 164 5.03 2.10 -3.59
CA LEU A 164 4.18 2.51 -4.71
C LEU A 164 5.04 3.29 -5.70
N TYR A 165 4.96 2.97 -6.97
CA TYR A 165 5.40 3.80 -8.08
C TYR A 165 4.19 4.37 -8.79
N ASN A 166 4.20 5.69 -9.00
CA ASN A 166 3.20 6.42 -9.77
C ASN A 166 3.87 6.91 -11.06
N ASP A 167 3.49 6.34 -12.19
CA ASP A 167 3.98 6.72 -13.53
C ASP A 167 3.24 7.97 -14.01
N SER A 168 1.93 7.84 -14.17
CA SER A 168 1.08 8.93 -14.68
C SER A 168 -0.34 8.83 -14.12
N GLY A 169 -0.96 9.98 -13.82
CA GLY A 169 -2.37 10.01 -13.40
C GLY A 169 -2.72 10.83 -12.16
#